data_4c402ad28316b2f69e8ed46926b15f04
#
_entry.id   4c402ad28316b2f69e8ed46926b15f04
#
_cell.length_a   1.000
_cell.length_b   1.000
_cell.length_c   1.000
_cell.angle_alpha   90.00
_cell.angle_beta   90.00
_cell.angle_gamma   90.00
#
_symmetry.space_group_name_H-M   'P 1'
#
loop_
_entity.id
_entity.type
_entity.pdbx_description
1 polymer ?
#
loop_
_entity_poly.entity_id
_entity_poly.type
_entity_poly.pdbx_seq_one_letter_code
_entity_poly.pdbx_strand_id
1 'polypeptide(L)'
;MAREVAAVLGKELKEPALDYTADDVKKENFKVSVLAQDICPRYTAHYVHDVKISESPAWMRKRLALVGIGSISNVVDITNFILKELGQPMHAFDYSYLEGDEIVVRRANDGEKIVTLDEKEFELNSNNLVICDGRKPVALAGIMGGLNSEINDGTTEVMFESAKFARDNIRKSSRALGQSSDSSALYSKGVNEYTCLLYTSD
;
A
#
# COMPACT_ATOMS: atom_id res chain seq x y z
N MET A 1 14.65 -13.11 5.24
CA MET A 1 14.78 -14.54 5.63
C MET A 1 15.42 -15.37 4.51
N ALA A 2 14.86 -15.46 3.28
CA ALA A 2 15.47 -16.28 2.21
C ALA A 2 16.95 -15.91 1.90
N ARG A 3 17.27 -14.62 1.83
CA ARG A 3 18.66 -14.14 1.63
C ARG A 3 19.59 -14.55 2.78
N GLU A 4 19.12 -14.49 4.02
CA GLU A 4 19.92 -14.89 5.20
C GLU A 4 20.13 -16.40 5.22
N VAL A 5 19.08 -17.17 4.92
CA VAL A 5 19.19 -18.63 4.82
C VAL A 5 20.14 -19.04 3.69
N ALA A 6 20.06 -18.39 2.53
CA ALA A 6 20.96 -18.63 1.42
C ALA A 6 22.42 -18.33 1.81
N ALA A 7 22.67 -17.20 2.48
CA ALA A 7 23.99 -16.83 2.97
C ALA A 7 24.56 -17.85 3.98
N VAL A 8 23.75 -18.26 4.95
CA VAL A 8 24.16 -19.26 5.98
C VAL A 8 24.46 -20.62 5.35
N LEU A 9 23.70 -21.02 4.33
CA LEU A 9 23.88 -22.31 3.66
C LEU A 9 24.89 -22.29 2.50
N GLY A 10 25.49 -21.14 2.19
CA GLY A 10 26.39 -20.95 1.05
C GLY A 10 25.71 -21.24 -0.29
N LYS A 11 24.41 -20.94 -0.40
CA LYS A 11 23.60 -21.13 -1.61
C LYS A 11 23.31 -19.81 -2.28
N GLU A 12 23.14 -19.85 -3.60
CA GLU A 12 22.65 -18.70 -4.36
C GLU A 12 21.14 -18.54 -4.15
N LEU A 13 20.70 -17.29 -3.98
CA LEU A 13 19.29 -16.95 -3.97
C LEU A 13 18.77 -16.97 -5.41
N LYS A 14 17.65 -17.67 -5.64
CA LYS A 14 16.93 -17.55 -6.89
C LYS A 14 16.13 -16.24 -6.83
N GLU A 15 16.49 -15.28 -7.69
CA GLU A 15 15.69 -14.07 -7.84
C GLU A 15 14.32 -14.42 -8.47
N PRO A 16 13.24 -13.76 -8.04
CA PRO A 16 11.94 -13.95 -8.69
C PRO A 16 12.01 -13.44 -10.14
N ALA A 17 11.33 -14.14 -11.05
CA ALA A 17 11.13 -13.63 -12.40
C ALA A 17 10.23 -12.39 -12.35
N LEU A 18 10.71 -11.28 -12.88
CA LEU A 18 9.99 -10.00 -12.97
C LEU A 18 9.61 -9.67 -14.42
N ASP A 19 9.61 -10.68 -15.27
CA ASP A 19 9.31 -10.53 -16.71
C ASP A 19 7.80 -10.32 -16.88
N TYR A 20 7.41 -9.09 -17.13
CA TYR A 20 6.07 -8.78 -17.58
C TYR A 20 6.12 -7.63 -18.60
N THR A 21 5.11 -7.55 -19.44
CA THR A 21 4.92 -6.45 -20.38
C THR A 21 3.75 -5.62 -19.86
N ALA A 22 4.01 -4.36 -19.53
CA ALA A 22 2.95 -3.42 -19.21
C ALA A 22 2.24 -2.97 -20.49
N ASP A 23 0.93 -2.74 -20.39
CA ASP A 23 0.19 -2.05 -21.44
C ASP A 23 0.58 -0.57 -21.47
N ASP A 24 0.62 0.02 -22.67
CA ASP A 24 0.89 1.47 -22.83
C ASP A 24 -0.29 2.37 -22.42
N VAL A 25 -1.24 1.84 -21.69
CA VAL A 25 -2.39 2.61 -21.21
C VAL A 25 -1.97 3.49 -20.05
N LYS A 26 -1.98 4.81 -20.29
CA LYS A 26 -1.69 5.82 -19.27
C LYS A 26 -2.96 6.60 -18.95
N LYS A 27 -3.17 6.89 -17.67
CA LYS A 27 -4.14 7.91 -17.25
C LYS A 27 -3.47 9.28 -17.44
N GLU A 28 -3.57 9.85 -18.64
CA GLU A 28 -2.80 11.04 -19.08
C GLU A 28 -2.90 12.24 -18.14
N ASN A 29 -4.00 12.36 -17.40
CA ASN A 29 -4.25 13.50 -16.51
C ASN A 29 -4.02 13.16 -15.02
N PHE A 30 -3.70 11.91 -14.67
CA PHE A 30 -3.50 11.52 -13.27
C PHE A 30 -2.17 12.05 -12.73
N LYS A 31 -2.23 12.69 -11.56
CA LYS A 31 -1.06 13.28 -10.90
C LYS A 31 -0.78 12.62 -9.56
N VAL A 32 0.49 12.52 -9.22
CA VAL A 32 0.95 12.15 -7.89
C VAL A 32 1.80 13.28 -7.33
N SER A 33 1.37 13.84 -6.23
CA SER A 33 2.04 14.96 -5.56
C SER A 33 2.43 14.57 -4.13
N VAL A 34 3.71 14.66 -3.81
CA VAL A 34 4.21 14.43 -2.44
C VAL A 34 4.59 15.77 -1.83
N LEU A 35 3.69 16.32 -1.00
CA LEU A 35 3.92 17.61 -0.32
C LEU A 35 4.75 17.45 0.97
N ALA A 36 4.73 16.27 1.58
CA ALA A 36 5.45 15.95 2.81
C ALA A 36 6.69 15.08 2.53
N GLN A 37 7.60 15.55 1.66
CA GLN A 37 8.78 14.79 1.19
C GLN A 37 9.74 14.39 2.32
N ASP A 38 9.77 15.14 3.42
CA ASP A 38 10.58 14.85 4.61
C ASP A 38 10.15 13.56 5.33
N ILE A 39 8.87 13.18 5.22
CA ILE A 39 8.30 11.98 5.84
C ILE A 39 7.76 10.96 4.85
N CYS A 40 7.71 11.31 3.55
CA CYS A 40 7.44 10.41 2.44
C CYS A 40 8.48 10.65 1.34
N PRO A 41 9.69 10.09 1.43
CA PRO A 41 10.74 10.32 0.44
C PRO A 41 10.45 9.66 -0.92
N ARG A 42 9.57 8.66 -0.97
CA ARG A 42 9.15 7.99 -2.20
C ARG A 42 7.71 7.54 -2.13
N TYR A 43 6.98 7.77 -3.21
CA TYR A 43 5.62 7.28 -3.43
C TYR A 43 5.47 6.90 -4.91
N THR A 44 4.98 5.71 -5.16
CA THR A 44 4.69 5.21 -6.49
C THR A 44 3.24 4.76 -6.55
N ALA A 45 2.59 5.03 -7.67
CA ALA A 45 1.23 4.61 -7.95
C ALA A 45 1.22 3.87 -9.28
N HIS A 46 0.58 2.70 -9.31
CA HIS A 46 0.45 1.88 -10.51
C HIS A 46 -1.03 1.62 -10.80
N TYR A 47 -1.47 2.04 -11.97
CA TYR A 47 -2.85 1.88 -12.41
C TYR A 47 -3.04 0.55 -13.15
N VAL A 48 -4.10 -0.16 -12.80
CA VAL A 48 -4.51 -1.42 -13.44
C VAL A 48 -5.99 -1.32 -13.80
N HIS A 49 -6.34 -1.64 -15.04
CA HIS A 49 -7.71 -1.64 -15.56
C HIS A 49 -8.18 -3.05 -15.92
N ASP A 50 -9.46 -3.17 -16.25
CA ASP A 50 -10.12 -4.45 -16.58
C ASP A 50 -9.96 -5.52 -15.49
N VAL A 51 -9.89 -5.06 -14.25
CA VAL A 51 -9.80 -5.94 -13.08
C VAL A 51 -11.15 -6.62 -12.87
N LYS A 52 -11.11 -7.91 -12.59
CA LYS A 52 -12.26 -8.68 -12.12
C LYS A 52 -11.96 -9.20 -10.72
N ILE A 53 -12.72 -8.74 -9.74
CA ILE A 53 -12.60 -9.24 -8.38
C ILE A 53 -13.05 -10.69 -8.33
N SER A 54 -12.23 -11.51 -7.73
CA SER A 54 -12.47 -12.96 -7.63
C SER A 54 -11.65 -13.55 -6.48
N GLU A 55 -11.89 -14.82 -6.22
CA GLU A 55 -11.05 -15.60 -5.32
C GLU A 55 -9.63 -15.73 -5.87
N SER A 56 -8.65 -15.60 -5.01
CA SER A 56 -7.23 -15.77 -5.37
C SER A 56 -6.90 -17.19 -5.82
N PRO A 57 -5.88 -17.39 -6.66
CA PRO A 57 -5.41 -18.72 -7.02
C PRO A 57 -5.08 -19.57 -5.79
N ALA A 58 -5.38 -20.85 -5.85
CA ALA A 58 -5.24 -21.78 -4.72
C ALA A 58 -3.82 -21.79 -4.13
N TRP A 59 -2.78 -21.64 -4.96
CA TRP A 59 -1.39 -21.57 -4.50
C TRP A 59 -1.12 -20.34 -3.62
N MET A 60 -1.69 -19.17 -3.98
CA MET A 60 -1.53 -17.92 -3.22
C MET A 60 -2.26 -18.01 -1.88
N ARG A 61 -3.53 -18.44 -1.89
CA ARG A 61 -4.33 -18.66 -0.68
C ARG A 61 -3.63 -19.61 0.31
N LYS A 62 -3.06 -20.70 -0.22
CA LYS A 62 -2.32 -21.66 0.60
C LYS A 62 -1.09 -21.05 1.25
N ARG A 63 -0.32 -20.24 0.52
CA ARG A 63 0.86 -19.56 1.07
C ARG A 63 0.49 -18.50 2.11
N LEU A 64 -0.56 -17.70 1.85
CA LEU A 64 -1.08 -16.72 2.82
C LEU A 64 -1.56 -17.40 4.10
N ALA A 65 -2.30 -18.51 3.99
CA ALA A 65 -2.75 -19.28 5.14
C ALA A 65 -1.59 -19.80 6.01
N LEU A 66 -0.48 -20.22 5.39
CA LEU A 66 0.72 -20.69 6.11
C LEU A 66 1.39 -19.58 6.95
N VAL A 67 1.18 -18.31 6.62
CA VAL A 67 1.68 -17.17 7.40
C VAL A 67 0.59 -16.49 8.22
N GLY A 68 -0.56 -17.16 8.38
CA GLY A 68 -1.67 -16.71 9.24
C GLY A 68 -2.57 -15.63 8.63
N ILE A 69 -2.53 -15.45 7.31
CA ILE A 69 -3.40 -14.49 6.62
C ILE A 69 -4.56 -15.24 5.94
N GLY A 70 -5.79 -14.83 6.27
CA GLY A 70 -7.00 -15.24 5.54
C GLY A 70 -7.06 -14.58 4.17
N SER A 71 -7.44 -15.33 3.15
CA SER A 71 -7.70 -14.79 1.80
C SER A 71 -8.99 -13.97 1.81
N ILE A 72 -8.97 -12.85 1.12
CA ILE A 72 -10.10 -11.91 0.99
C ILE A 72 -10.54 -11.85 -0.49
N SER A 73 -9.71 -11.29 -1.35
CA SER A 73 -9.90 -11.21 -2.79
C SER A 73 -8.56 -11.21 -3.50
N ASN A 74 -8.56 -11.50 -4.81
CA ASN A 74 -7.32 -11.52 -5.59
C ASN A 74 -6.49 -10.24 -5.46
N VAL A 75 -7.12 -9.07 -5.46
CA VAL A 75 -6.43 -7.77 -5.35
C VAL A 75 -5.83 -7.58 -3.96
N VAL A 76 -6.61 -7.81 -2.89
CA VAL A 76 -6.15 -7.67 -1.51
C VAL A 76 -5.09 -8.71 -1.18
N ASP A 77 -5.25 -9.93 -1.66
CA ASP A 77 -4.30 -11.01 -1.43
C ASP A 77 -2.95 -10.77 -2.11
N ILE A 78 -2.93 -10.12 -3.28
CA ILE A 78 -1.68 -9.69 -3.93
C ILE A 78 -0.91 -8.73 -3.02
N THR A 79 -1.57 -7.72 -2.44
CA THR A 79 -0.91 -6.78 -1.53
C THR A 79 -0.37 -7.48 -0.28
N ASN A 80 -1.14 -8.39 0.30
CA ASN A 80 -0.73 -9.20 1.44
C ASN A 80 0.42 -10.16 1.09
N PHE A 81 0.40 -10.74 -0.11
CA PHE A 81 1.44 -11.65 -0.56
C PHE A 81 2.77 -10.91 -0.71
N ILE A 82 2.77 -9.75 -1.37
CA ILE A 82 3.96 -8.90 -1.53
C ILE A 82 4.50 -8.45 -0.16
N LEU A 83 3.59 -8.03 0.74
CA LEU A 83 3.96 -7.69 2.12
C LEU A 83 4.75 -8.79 2.81
N LYS A 84 4.31 -10.05 2.71
CA LYS A 84 4.93 -11.19 3.39
C LYS A 84 6.14 -11.75 2.67
N GLU A 85 6.14 -11.80 1.34
CA GLU A 85 7.25 -12.34 0.55
C GLU A 85 8.43 -11.37 0.51
N LEU A 86 8.16 -10.08 0.34
CA LEU A 86 9.15 -9.07 0.00
C LEU A 86 9.36 -8.03 1.11
N GLY A 87 8.44 -7.98 2.07
CA GLY A 87 8.50 -7.00 3.16
C GLY A 87 8.14 -5.58 2.74
N GLN A 88 7.51 -5.41 1.54
CA GLN A 88 7.04 -4.13 1.05
C GLN A 88 5.53 -4.02 1.28
N PRO A 89 5.08 -3.13 2.19
CA PRO A 89 3.66 -2.86 2.30
C PRO A 89 3.14 -2.19 1.04
N MET A 90 2.01 -2.67 0.56
CA MET A 90 1.28 -2.07 -0.55
C MET A 90 -0.17 -1.82 -0.14
N HIS A 91 -0.81 -0.87 -0.81
CA HIS A 91 -2.24 -0.65 -0.69
C HIS A 91 -2.88 -0.63 -2.08
N ALA A 92 -4.17 -0.95 -2.14
CA ALA A 92 -4.97 -0.92 -3.35
C ALA A 92 -6.20 -0.04 -3.11
N PHE A 93 -6.38 0.97 -3.95
CA PHE A 93 -7.55 1.82 -3.97
C PHE A 93 -8.45 1.42 -5.14
N ASP A 94 -9.75 1.40 -4.93
CA ASP A 94 -10.70 1.43 -6.05
C ASP A 94 -10.59 2.79 -6.73
N TYR A 95 -10.12 2.78 -7.98
CA TYR A 95 -9.87 4.01 -8.72
C TYR A 95 -11.13 4.84 -8.95
N SER A 96 -12.30 4.19 -9.04
CA SER A 96 -13.57 4.87 -9.28
C SER A 96 -14.01 5.78 -8.12
N TYR A 97 -13.46 5.58 -6.92
CA TYR A 97 -13.72 6.39 -5.73
C TYR A 97 -12.71 7.53 -5.52
N LEU A 98 -11.65 7.58 -6.34
CA LEU A 98 -10.67 8.66 -6.27
C LEU A 98 -11.18 9.88 -7.04
N GLU A 99 -11.31 11.01 -6.37
CA GLU A 99 -11.82 12.26 -6.95
C GLU A 99 -10.66 13.18 -7.36
N GLY A 100 -10.81 13.84 -8.51
CA GLY A 100 -9.88 14.90 -8.95
C GLY A 100 -8.63 14.40 -9.69
N ASP A 101 -8.60 13.14 -10.15
CA ASP A 101 -7.52 12.55 -10.94
C ASP A 101 -6.11 12.79 -10.34
N GLU A 102 -6.02 12.77 -9.01
CA GLU A 102 -4.74 12.93 -8.34
C GLU A 102 -4.65 12.17 -7.00
N ILE A 103 -3.42 11.86 -6.63
CA ILE A 103 -3.05 11.47 -5.26
C ILE A 103 -2.15 12.56 -4.68
N VAL A 104 -2.48 13.02 -3.48
CA VAL A 104 -1.71 14.01 -2.73
C VAL A 104 -1.28 13.41 -1.39
N VAL A 105 0.02 13.19 -1.22
CA VAL A 105 0.59 12.73 0.05
C VAL A 105 1.01 13.94 0.87
N ARG A 106 0.31 14.20 1.95
CA ARG A 106 0.47 15.40 2.79
C ARG A 106 0.29 15.12 4.27
N ARG A 107 0.67 16.07 5.10
CA ARG A 107 0.21 16.10 6.47
C ARG A 107 -1.29 16.38 6.54
N ALA A 108 -1.98 15.76 7.49
CA ALA A 108 -3.37 16.07 7.76
C ALA A 108 -3.52 17.52 8.26
N ASN A 109 -4.69 18.09 8.03
CA ASN A 109 -5.08 19.32 8.68
C ASN A 109 -5.58 19.02 10.11
N ASP A 110 -5.43 19.96 11.03
CA ASP A 110 -5.94 19.80 12.39
C ASP A 110 -7.47 19.71 12.37
N GLY A 111 -8.00 18.66 13.00
CA GLY A 111 -9.43 18.35 13.01
C GLY A 111 -9.95 17.62 11.76
N GLU A 112 -9.08 17.29 10.82
CA GLU A 112 -9.46 16.49 9.64
C GLU A 112 -9.86 15.06 10.07
N LYS A 113 -10.89 14.51 9.47
CA LYS A 113 -11.43 13.20 9.83
C LYS A 113 -11.27 12.17 8.73
N ILE A 114 -11.08 10.93 9.15
CA ILE A 114 -11.07 9.76 8.26
C ILE A 114 -11.76 8.59 8.96
N VAL A 115 -12.53 7.80 8.19
CA VAL A 115 -13.00 6.49 8.61
C VAL A 115 -12.16 5.44 7.92
N THR A 116 -11.54 4.54 8.69
CA THR A 116 -10.66 3.49 8.17
C THR A 116 -11.42 2.21 7.84
N LEU A 117 -10.76 1.27 7.14
CA LEU A 117 -11.34 -0.01 6.69
C LEU A 117 -11.91 -0.87 7.83
N ASP A 118 -11.47 -0.66 9.08
CA ASP A 118 -12.01 -1.30 10.28
C ASP A 118 -13.14 -0.48 10.93
N GLU A 119 -13.76 0.43 10.15
CA GLU A 119 -14.92 1.26 10.52
C GLU A 119 -14.67 2.21 11.70
N LYS A 120 -13.43 2.49 12.04
CA LYS A 120 -13.08 3.46 13.07
C LYS A 120 -12.93 4.87 12.51
N GLU A 121 -13.53 5.85 13.19
CA GLU A 121 -13.32 7.27 12.89
C GLU A 121 -12.14 7.82 13.69
N PHE A 122 -11.27 8.54 13.01
CA PHE A 122 -10.15 9.25 13.61
C PHE A 122 -10.22 10.74 13.29
N GLU A 123 -9.99 11.56 14.32
CA GLU A 123 -9.69 12.98 14.17
C GLU A 123 -8.18 13.15 14.14
N LEU A 124 -7.70 13.80 13.07
CA LEU A 124 -6.29 13.88 12.73
C LEU A 124 -5.73 15.26 13.06
N ASN A 125 -4.40 15.35 13.04
CA ASN A 125 -3.66 16.60 13.18
C ASN A 125 -2.41 16.59 12.28
N SER A 126 -1.69 17.70 12.25
CA SER A 126 -0.52 17.91 11.41
C SER A 126 0.67 16.95 11.64
N ASN A 127 0.64 16.10 12.68
CA ASN A 127 1.61 15.03 12.86
C ASN A 127 1.27 13.76 12.07
N ASN A 128 0.02 13.63 11.61
CA ASN A 128 -0.44 12.48 10.86
C ASN A 128 -0.17 12.68 9.37
N LEU A 129 0.36 11.64 8.71
CA LEU A 129 0.51 11.60 7.26
C LEU A 129 -0.72 10.95 6.66
N VAL A 130 -1.30 11.59 5.65
CA VAL A 130 -2.46 11.09 4.91
C VAL A 130 -2.16 10.99 3.42
N ILE A 131 -2.79 10.03 2.79
CA ILE A 131 -2.92 9.95 1.35
C ILE A 131 -4.31 10.49 1.03
N CYS A 132 -4.35 11.48 0.17
CA CYS A 132 -5.59 12.13 -0.26
C CYS A 132 -5.78 11.91 -1.76
N ASP A 133 -7.03 11.88 -2.20
CA ASP A 133 -7.38 12.19 -3.57
C ASP A 133 -7.41 13.73 -3.75
N GLY A 134 -7.97 14.24 -4.82
CA GLY A 134 -8.07 15.69 -5.07
C GLY A 134 -8.98 16.45 -4.08
N ARG A 135 -9.64 15.78 -3.14
CA ARG A 135 -10.63 16.40 -2.24
C ARG A 135 -10.52 15.99 -0.78
N LYS A 136 -10.26 14.71 -0.50
CA LYS A 136 -10.40 14.11 0.84
C LYS A 136 -9.30 13.11 1.13
N PRO A 137 -9.02 12.80 2.42
CA PRO A 137 -8.14 11.70 2.78
C PRO A 137 -8.79 10.36 2.42
N VAL A 138 -8.00 9.49 1.79
CA VAL A 138 -8.37 8.13 1.39
C VAL A 138 -7.57 7.05 2.11
N ALA A 139 -6.50 7.43 2.82
CA ALA A 139 -5.78 6.53 3.72
C ALA A 139 -4.98 7.28 4.80
N LEU A 140 -4.82 6.61 5.95
CA LEU A 140 -3.75 6.90 6.90
C LEU A 140 -2.46 6.27 6.39
N ALA A 141 -1.54 7.08 5.90
CA ALA A 141 -0.33 6.62 5.23
C ALA A 141 0.46 5.59 6.06
N GLY A 142 0.68 4.42 5.49
CA GLY A 142 1.42 3.33 6.11
C GLY A 142 0.77 2.70 7.34
N ILE A 143 -0.46 3.05 7.68
CA ILE A 143 -1.19 2.53 8.83
C ILE A 143 -2.43 1.76 8.38
N MET A 144 -3.40 2.43 7.73
CA MET A 144 -4.67 1.81 7.35
C MET A 144 -5.33 2.56 6.20
N GLY A 145 -5.90 1.83 5.25
CA GLY A 145 -6.72 2.40 4.18
C GLY A 145 -8.01 3.04 4.71
N GLY A 146 -8.55 3.97 3.95
CA GLY A 146 -9.85 4.57 4.20
C GLY A 146 -10.98 3.71 3.64
N LEU A 147 -12.10 3.67 4.35
CA LEU A 147 -13.30 2.94 3.92
C LEU A 147 -13.86 3.51 2.60
N ASN A 148 -13.63 4.80 2.36
CA ASN A 148 -14.14 5.52 1.19
C ASN A 148 -13.41 5.22 -0.13
N SER A 149 -12.45 4.31 -0.14
CA SER A 149 -11.70 3.88 -1.34
C SER A 149 -11.46 2.36 -1.34
N GLU A 150 -12.29 1.61 -0.62
CA GLU A 150 -12.17 0.17 -0.45
C GLU A 150 -12.45 -0.58 -1.76
N ILE A 151 -11.65 -1.63 -2.01
CA ILE A 151 -11.89 -2.61 -3.08
C ILE A 151 -13.12 -3.44 -2.75
N ASN A 152 -14.06 -3.51 -3.68
CA ASN A 152 -15.30 -4.29 -3.56
C ASN A 152 -15.55 -5.14 -4.82
N ASP A 153 -16.60 -5.95 -4.81
CA ASP A 153 -16.93 -6.88 -5.90
C ASP A 153 -17.18 -6.20 -7.26
N GLY A 154 -17.52 -4.92 -7.25
CA GLY A 154 -17.74 -4.11 -8.45
C GLY A 154 -16.51 -3.38 -8.98
N THR A 155 -15.37 -3.48 -8.29
CA THR A 155 -14.14 -2.80 -8.68
C THR A 155 -13.60 -3.34 -10.01
N THR A 156 -13.39 -2.45 -10.97
CA THR A 156 -12.83 -2.77 -12.30
C THR A 156 -11.53 -2.05 -12.60
N GLU A 157 -11.22 -1.00 -11.85
CA GLU A 157 -9.99 -0.23 -11.98
C GLU A 157 -9.35 -0.06 -10.60
N VAL A 158 -8.06 -0.32 -10.50
CA VAL A 158 -7.32 -0.32 -9.23
C VAL A 158 -6.11 0.58 -9.34
N MET A 159 -5.89 1.40 -8.32
CA MET A 159 -4.63 2.09 -8.12
C MET A 159 -3.85 1.40 -7.00
N PHE A 160 -2.74 0.76 -7.35
CA PHE A 160 -1.82 0.21 -6.36
C PHE A 160 -0.84 1.28 -5.89
N GLU A 161 -0.62 1.31 -4.58
CA GLU A 161 0.37 2.14 -3.92
C GLU A 161 1.56 1.29 -3.47
N SER A 162 2.77 1.80 -3.71
CA SER A 162 3.97 1.35 -3.04
C SER A 162 4.80 2.55 -2.62
N ALA A 163 5.09 2.68 -1.34
CA ALA A 163 5.72 3.88 -0.81
C ALA A 163 6.78 3.59 0.25
N LYS A 164 7.58 4.61 0.53
CA LYS A 164 8.46 4.70 1.68
C LYS A 164 7.97 5.81 2.60
N PHE A 165 7.63 5.47 3.83
CA PHE A 165 7.28 6.44 4.87
C PHE A 165 8.34 6.46 5.96
N ALA A 166 8.53 7.63 6.58
CA ALA A 166 9.48 7.80 7.67
C ALA A 166 9.02 6.99 8.91
N ARG A 167 9.86 6.05 9.36
CA ARG A 167 9.57 5.13 10.45
C ARG A 167 9.09 5.82 11.73
N ASP A 168 9.71 6.95 12.09
CA ASP A 168 9.40 7.65 13.33
C ASP A 168 8.05 8.35 13.27
N ASN A 169 7.64 8.85 12.09
CA ASN A 169 6.32 9.40 11.87
C ASN A 169 5.25 8.32 11.98
N ILE A 170 5.39 7.21 11.26
CA ILE A 170 4.42 6.11 11.33
C ILE A 170 4.30 5.54 12.74
N ARG A 171 5.42 5.31 13.42
CA ARG A 171 5.43 4.80 14.79
C ARG A 171 4.71 5.73 15.76
N LYS A 172 4.95 7.05 15.67
CA LYS A 172 4.29 8.05 16.53
C LYS A 172 2.79 8.14 16.23
N SER A 173 2.41 8.23 14.95
CA SER A 173 1.01 8.30 14.51
C SER A 173 0.23 7.05 14.90
N SER A 174 0.77 5.86 14.63
CA SER A 174 0.14 4.58 15.01
C SER A 174 -0.12 4.49 16.51
N ARG A 175 0.84 4.91 17.34
CA ARG A 175 0.67 4.92 18.81
C ARG A 175 -0.33 5.97 19.27
N ALA A 176 -0.26 7.19 18.73
CA ALA A 176 -1.14 8.28 19.13
C ALA A 176 -2.60 7.98 18.79
N LEU A 177 -2.86 7.34 17.64
CA LEU A 177 -4.19 6.94 17.21
C LEU A 177 -4.64 5.59 17.81
N GLY A 178 -3.75 4.85 18.49
CA GLY A 178 -4.05 3.50 18.98
C GLY A 178 -4.34 2.50 17.84
N GLN A 179 -3.89 2.81 16.61
CA GLN A 179 -4.14 2.02 15.41
C GLN A 179 -2.86 1.37 14.92
N SER A 180 -2.86 0.04 14.81
CA SER A 180 -1.72 -0.74 14.34
C SER A 180 -2.13 -1.75 13.28
N SER A 181 -1.21 -2.03 12.35
CA SER A 181 -1.35 -3.03 11.30
C SER A 181 0.02 -3.67 11.00
N ASP A 182 0.04 -4.75 10.22
CA ASP A 182 1.28 -5.34 9.71
C ASP A 182 2.12 -4.31 8.93
N SER A 183 1.47 -3.45 8.14
CA SER A 183 2.11 -2.35 7.42
C SER A 183 2.78 -1.38 8.37
N SER A 184 2.06 -0.88 9.39
CA SER A 184 2.63 0.08 10.35
C SER A 184 3.77 -0.53 11.17
N ALA A 185 3.72 -1.82 11.46
CA ALA A 185 4.79 -2.55 12.14
C ALA A 185 6.06 -2.63 11.27
N LEU A 186 5.92 -2.85 9.95
CA LEU A 186 7.05 -2.87 9.02
C LEU A 186 7.63 -1.47 8.79
N TYR A 187 6.79 -0.47 8.51
CA TYR A 187 7.26 0.91 8.35
C TYR A 187 7.97 1.43 9.60
N SER A 188 7.48 1.07 10.80
CA SER A 188 8.11 1.44 12.08
C SER A 188 9.51 0.82 12.29
N LYS A 189 9.81 -0.28 11.60
CA LYS A 189 11.15 -0.91 11.56
C LYS A 189 12.03 -0.31 10.46
N GLY A 190 11.41 0.24 9.44
CA GLY A 190 12.05 0.80 8.24
C GLY A 190 11.92 -0.14 7.04
N VAL A 191 11.37 0.40 5.96
CA VAL A 191 11.26 -0.24 4.65
C VAL A 191 12.31 0.36 3.73
N ASN A 192 12.93 -0.45 2.87
CA ASN A 192 13.92 0.03 1.93
C ASN A 192 13.23 0.78 0.78
N GLU A 193 13.71 1.99 0.46
CA GLU A 193 13.12 2.83 -0.60
C GLU A 193 13.32 2.26 -2.02
N TYR A 194 14.32 1.41 -2.22
CA TYR A 194 14.58 0.79 -3.52
C TYR A 194 13.64 -0.39 -3.80
N THR A 195 13.06 -1.02 -2.79
CA THR A 195 12.10 -2.10 -2.99
C THR A 195 10.78 -1.60 -3.54
N CYS A 196 10.43 -0.33 -3.36
CA CYS A 196 9.25 0.28 -3.97
C CYS A 196 9.27 0.18 -5.51
N LEU A 197 10.45 0.28 -6.14
CA LEU A 197 10.61 0.24 -7.59
C LEU A 197 10.56 -1.17 -8.18
N LEU A 198 10.90 -2.19 -7.41
CA LEU A 198 10.91 -3.58 -7.91
C LEU A 198 9.52 -4.09 -8.30
N TYR A 199 8.46 -3.39 -7.89
CA TYR A 199 7.06 -3.84 -8.05
C TYR A 199 6.18 -2.82 -8.76
N THR A 200 6.75 -1.68 -9.09
CA THR A 200 6.15 -0.63 -9.92
C THR A 200 7.19 -0.30 -10.99
N SER A 201 7.53 -1.27 -11.84
CA SER A 201 8.53 -1.03 -12.88
C SER A 201 8.10 0.10 -13.80
N ASP A 202 9.08 0.85 -14.21
CA ASP A 202 9.10 2.10 -14.99
C ASP A 202 8.01 2.26 -16.04
#